data_a9d7aa8660dc2fdf69d98f4ff731df37
#
_entry.id   a9d7aa8660dc2fdf69d98f4ff731df37
#
_cell.length_a   1.000
_cell.length_b   1.000
_cell.length_c   1.000
_cell.angle_alpha   90.00
_cell.angle_beta   90.00
_cell.angle_gamma   90.00
#
_symmetry.space_group_name_H-M   'P 1'
#
loop_
_entity.id
_entity.type
_entity.pdbx_description
1 polymer ?
#
loop_
_entity_poly.entity_id
_entity_poly.type
_entity_poly.pdbx_seq_one_letter_code
_entity_poly.pdbx_strand_id
1 'polypeptide(L)'
;MRRETGESYEEFLRGLAKASGLATPTREQLARLDRKRKKRMSNEEWKSPSDEDARIAKMKDGRTHLAHKAEHAVDLDTGAVVAVTLQGADQGDTTTLDTTLSEAGMAVAEQIGREAEERPDDKPKVNVNGIEELVADKGYHSGAVLERVKTDKVRSYIPEKQQRGRRKWQGKRAEQQAVYQNRRRVQGEYGKSLLRRRGELVERSFAHCYDTGGMRRTHLRGHTNILKRQLIHVGAFNLSLILRKLMGAGTPREWRNRGGLLVFLVSLLFLGRVDRHRLCRSRIPLPS
;
A
#
# COMPACT_ATOMS: atom_id res chain seq x y z
N MET A 1 23.45 12.25 -1.39
CA MET A 1 22.49 12.97 -0.52
C MET A 1 23.01 14.40 -0.30
N ARG A 2 22.13 15.36 -0.18
CA ARG A 2 22.43 16.76 0.09
C ARG A 2 21.97 17.10 1.49
N ARG A 3 22.68 18.00 2.16
CA ARG A 3 22.24 18.56 3.46
C ARG A 3 20.92 19.32 3.26
N GLU A 4 20.03 19.25 4.23
CA GLU A 4 18.76 20.00 4.19
C GLU A 4 19.01 21.50 4.13
N THR A 5 20.01 21.99 4.87
CA THR A 5 20.43 23.39 4.87
C THR A 5 21.17 23.84 3.60
N GLY A 6 21.54 22.90 2.73
CA GLY A 6 22.29 23.18 1.50
C GLY A 6 23.81 23.37 1.69
N GLU A 7 24.31 23.45 2.93
CA GLU A 7 25.73 23.52 3.24
C GLU A 7 26.48 22.23 2.91
N SER A 8 27.79 22.28 2.68
CA SER A 8 28.61 21.09 2.57
C SER A 8 28.71 20.37 3.92
N TYR A 9 28.92 19.04 3.87
CA TYR A 9 29.06 18.27 5.10
C TYR A 9 30.27 18.67 5.94
N GLU A 10 31.32 19.12 5.27
CA GLU A 10 32.51 19.59 5.94
C GLU A 10 32.28 20.94 6.67
N GLU A 11 31.60 21.89 6.03
CA GLU A 11 31.19 23.16 6.64
C GLU A 11 30.33 22.94 7.88
N PHE A 12 29.34 22.04 7.76
CA PHE A 12 28.50 21.65 8.88
C PHE A 12 29.33 21.09 10.06
N LEU A 13 30.26 20.14 9.79
CA LEU A 13 31.11 19.59 10.85
C LEU A 13 32.03 20.63 11.47
N ARG A 14 32.55 21.56 10.67
CA ARG A 14 33.37 22.72 11.17
C ARG A 14 32.50 23.62 12.03
N GLY A 15 31.27 23.90 11.66
CA GLY A 15 30.31 24.64 12.46
C GLY A 15 30.07 23.99 13.83
N LEU A 16 29.85 22.68 13.87
CA LEU A 16 29.72 21.92 15.11
C LEU A 16 30.98 21.93 15.96
N ALA A 17 32.15 21.82 15.36
CA ALA A 17 33.43 21.88 16.06
C ALA A 17 33.62 23.26 16.70
N LYS A 18 33.33 24.33 15.97
CA LYS A 18 33.39 25.71 16.47
C LYS A 18 32.43 25.91 17.66
N ALA A 19 31.18 25.39 17.55
CA ALA A 19 30.21 25.42 18.64
C ALA A 19 30.68 24.62 19.88
N SER A 20 31.55 23.62 19.69
CA SER A 20 32.16 22.81 20.75
C SER A 20 33.49 23.40 21.26
N GLY A 21 33.84 24.64 20.88
CA GLY A 21 35.07 25.31 21.33
C GLY A 21 36.34 24.96 20.54
N LEU A 22 36.23 24.20 19.43
CA LEU A 22 37.35 23.85 18.56
C LEU A 22 37.42 24.83 17.38
N ALA A 23 38.28 25.87 17.47
CA ALA A 23 38.39 26.91 16.44
C ALA A 23 38.98 26.39 15.11
N THR A 24 40.00 25.51 15.19
CA THR A 24 40.69 24.94 14.03
C THR A 24 40.74 23.39 14.15
N PRO A 25 39.63 22.69 13.85
CA PRO A 25 39.56 21.24 14.01
C PRO A 25 40.38 20.55 12.94
N THR A 26 41.13 19.53 13.31
CA THR A 26 41.77 18.59 12.38
C THR A 26 40.74 17.64 11.80
N ARG A 27 41.06 17.00 10.64
CA ARG A 27 40.20 16.00 10.01
C ARG A 27 39.83 14.85 10.94
N GLU A 28 40.78 14.43 11.79
CA GLU A 28 40.55 13.36 12.78
C GLU A 28 39.60 13.80 13.89
N GLN A 29 39.72 15.03 14.35
CA GLN A 29 38.81 15.63 15.34
C GLN A 29 37.40 15.74 14.80
N LEU A 30 37.23 16.19 13.54
CA LEU A 30 35.93 16.22 12.86
C LEU A 30 35.34 14.82 12.73
N ALA A 31 36.11 13.82 12.32
CA ALA A 31 35.66 12.42 12.22
C ALA A 31 35.26 11.82 13.58
N ARG A 32 35.99 12.19 14.66
CA ARG A 32 35.66 11.75 16.02
C ARG A 32 34.37 12.42 16.52
N LEU A 33 34.18 13.72 16.23
CA LEU A 33 32.98 14.45 16.55
C LEU A 33 31.76 13.89 15.83
N ASP A 34 31.90 13.59 14.54
CA ASP A 34 30.83 12.99 13.75
C ASP A 34 30.45 11.58 14.25
N ARG A 35 31.40 10.73 14.64
CA ARG A 35 31.12 9.40 15.21
C ARG A 35 30.28 9.47 16.49
N LYS A 36 30.44 10.52 17.30
CA LYS A 36 29.69 10.70 18.55
C LYS A 36 28.29 11.27 18.34
N ARG A 37 27.98 11.82 17.16
CA ARG A 37 26.65 12.39 16.87
C ARG A 37 25.58 11.31 16.84
N LYS A 38 24.42 11.65 17.40
CA LYS A 38 23.18 10.88 17.22
C LYS A 38 22.53 11.30 15.88
N LYS A 39 21.74 10.43 15.28
CA LYS A 39 20.92 10.70 14.07
C LYS A 39 21.70 11.14 12.81
N ARG A 40 22.93 10.66 12.61
CA ARG A 40 23.78 11.04 11.46
C ARG A 40 23.17 10.85 10.07
N MET A 41 22.16 9.99 9.95
CA MET A 41 21.48 9.67 8.69
C MET A 41 19.97 9.87 8.89
N SER A 42 19.55 11.05 9.36
CA SER A 42 18.15 11.38 9.55
C SER A 42 17.59 12.19 8.38
N ASN A 43 16.27 12.11 8.16
CA ASN A 43 15.55 12.92 7.19
C ASN A 43 15.50 14.42 7.59
N GLU A 44 15.87 14.74 8.83
CA GLU A 44 16.03 16.12 9.32
C GLU A 44 17.31 16.77 8.79
N GLU A 45 18.34 15.96 8.51
CA GLU A 45 19.65 16.44 8.09
C GLU A 45 19.92 16.28 6.61
N TRP A 46 19.26 15.31 5.97
CA TRP A 46 19.57 14.88 4.63
C TRP A 46 18.35 14.76 3.75
N LYS A 47 18.47 15.27 2.53
CA LYS A 47 17.49 15.06 1.47
C LYS A 47 18.11 14.48 0.22
N SER A 48 17.27 13.91 -0.64
CA SER A 48 17.67 13.49 -1.97
C SER A 48 17.87 14.73 -2.87
N PRO A 49 18.98 14.85 -3.59
CA PRO A 49 19.17 15.97 -4.52
C PRO A 49 18.34 15.83 -5.79
N SER A 50 17.86 14.64 -6.08
CA SER A 50 17.12 14.31 -7.31
C SER A 50 15.63 14.11 -7.10
N ASP A 51 15.21 13.78 -5.88
CA ASP A 51 13.81 13.54 -5.54
C ASP A 51 13.58 13.94 -4.07
N GLU A 52 12.98 15.10 -3.86
CA GLU A 52 12.77 15.66 -2.51
C GLU A 52 11.74 14.88 -1.69
N ASP A 53 10.88 14.10 -2.34
CA ASP A 53 9.87 13.26 -1.67
C ASP A 53 10.45 11.92 -1.18
N ALA A 54 11.63 11.51 -1.69
CA ALA A 54 12.29 10.30 -1.26
C ALA A 54 12.87 10.46 0.15
N ARG A 55 12.52 9.55 1.06
CA ARG A 55 12.94 9.57 2.46
C ARG A 55 13.92 8.45 2.78
N ILE A 56 14.81 8.74 3.72
CA ILE A 56 15.75 7.75 4.25
C ILE A 56 14.97 6.75 5.10
N ALA A 57 15.00 5.48 4.70
CA ALA A 57 14.40 4.39 5.44
C ALA A 57 15.40 3.25 5.65
N LYS A 58 15.35 2.63 6.84
CA LYS A 58 16.11 1.43 7.16
C LYS A 58 15.32 0.21 6.72
N MET A 59 15.87 -0.57 5.81
CA MET A 59 15.25 -1.78 5.30
C MET A 59 15.49 -2.99 6.22
N LYS A 60 14.77 -4.10 5.96
CA LYS A 60 14.88 -5.33 6.76
C LYS A 60 16.29 -5.97 6.70
N ASP A 61 17.03 -5.71 5.63
CA ASP A 61 18.42 -6.14 5.46
C ASP A 61 19.43 -5.32 6.30
N GLY A 62 18.93 -4.35 7.08
CA GLY A 62 19.72 -3.45 7.91
C GLY A 62 20.33 -2.26 7.15
N ARG A 63 20.24 -2.24 5.83
CA ARG A 63 20.74 -1.13 4.99
C ARG A 63 19.77 0.04 4.96
N THR A 64 20.31 1.21 4.71
CA THR A 64 19.55 2.46 4.60
C THR A 64 19.45 2.85 3.13
N HIS A 65 18.23 3.12 2.68
CA HIS A 65 17.95 3.53 1.31
C HIS A 65 17.09 4.79 1.30
N LEU A 66 17.22 5.59 0.24
CA LEU A 66 16.22 6.58 -0.13
C LEU A 66 15.05 5.83 -0.80
N ALA A 67 13.87 5.98 -0.26
CA ALA A 67 12.73 5.19 -0.67
C ALA A 67 11.40 5.95 -0.53
N HIS A 68 10.40 5.41 -1.20
CA HIS A 68 8.99 5.73 -1.02
C HIS A 68 8.28 4.51 -0.42
N LYS A 69 7.20 4.72 0.30
CA LYS A 69 6.37 3.67 0.89
C LYS A 69 5.08 3.56 0.09
N ALA A 70 4.88 2.43 -0.59
CA ALA A 70 3.61 2.12 -1.23
C ALA A 70 2.77 1.21 -0.32
N GLU A 71 1.48 1.48 -0.23
CA GLU A 71 0.50 0.64 0.45
C GLU A 71 -0.61 0.24 -0.53
N HIS A 72 -1.05 -1.01 -0.45
CA HIS A 72 -2.15 -1.55 -1.24
C HIS A 72 -3.28 -1.99 -0.32
N ALA A 73 -4.49 -1.48 -0.59
CA ALA A 73 -5.72 -2.05 -0.05
C ALA A 73 -6.25 -3.08 -1.06
N VAL A 74 -6.39 -4.32 -0.61
CA VAL A 74 -6.80 -5.45 -1.45
C VAL A 74 -8.10 -6.01 -0.92
N ASP A 75 -9.09 -6.14 -1.77
CA ASP A 75 -10.30 -6.90 -1.44
C ASP A 75 -9.96 -8.37 -1.30
N LEU A 76 -10.29 -8.93 -0.14
CA LEU A 76 -9.94 -10.33 0.13
C LEU A 76 -10.82 -11.33 -0.63
N ASP A 77 -11.98 -10.94 -1.14
CA ASP A 77 -12.85 -11.87 -1.86
C ASP A 77 -12.48 -12.03 -3.32
N THR A 78 -12.09 -10.95 -3.96
CA THR A 78 -11.72 -10.95 -5.38
C THR A 78 -10.21 -10.98 -5.61
N GLY A 79 -9.42 -10.53 -4.63
CA GLY A 79 -7.99 -10.28 -4.76
C GLY A 79 -7.65 -8.99 -5.52
N ALA A 80 -8.66 -8.20 -5.89
CA ALA A 80 -8.46 -6.93 -6.58
C ALA A 80 -7.87 -5.87 -5.64
N VAL A 81 -6.97 -5.04 -6.16
CA VAL A 81 -6.47 -3.87 -5.43
C VAL A 81 -7.48 -2.75 -5.59
N VAL A 82 -8.06 -2.30 -4.48
CA VAL A 82 -9.12 -1.27 -4.44
C VAL A 82 -8.52 0.12 -4.31
N ALA A 83 -7.41 0.25 -3.58
CA ALA A 83 -6.70 1.52 -3.44
C ALA A 83 -5.19 1.31 -3.35
N VAL A 84 -4.47 2.34 -3.78
CA VAL A 84 -3.01 2.43 -3.68
C VAL A 84 -2.65 3.80 -3.17
N THR A 85 -1.84 3.85 -2.12
CA THR A 85 -1.27 5.10 -1.62
C THR A 85 0.25 5.07 -1.67
N LEU A 86 0.86 6.23 -1.83
CA LEU A 86 2.30 6.42 -1.80
C LEU A 86 2.64 7.50 -0.79
N GLN A 87 3.59 7.22 0.08
CA GLN A 87 3.91 8.06 1.22
C GLN A 87 5.41 8.09 1.46
N GLY A 88 5.87 8.99 2.34
CA GLY A 88 7.27 9.03 2.77
C GLY A 88 7.66 7.71 3.46
N ALA A 89 8.81 7.16 3.09
CA ALA A 89 9.27 5.89 3.64
C ALA A 89 9.67 5.95 5.13
N ASP A 90 9.72 7.15 5.71
CA ASP A 90 9.93 7.41 7.14
C ASP A 90 8.64 7.35 7.96
N GLN A 91 7.47 7.33 7.31
CA GLN A 91 6.19 7.23 7.99
C GLN A 91 5.90 5.81 8.46
N GLY A 92 5.46 5.68 9.72
CA GLY A 92 5.09 4.39 10.31
C GLY A 92 3.74 3.87 9.80
N ASP A 93 3.57 2.56 9.78
CA ASP A 93 2.33 1.89 9.34
C ASP A 93 1.09 2.41 10.09
N THR A 94 1.22 2.67 11.39
CA THR A 94 0.11 3.19 12.22
C THR A 94 -0.31 4.61 11.89
N THR A 95 0.53 5.36 11.18
CA THR A 95 0.25 6.74 10.76
C THR A 95 -0.40 6.77 9.38
N THR A 96 -0.03 5.82 8.51
CA THR A 96 -0.40 5.81 7.09
C THR A 96 -1.69 5.03 6.81
N LEU A 97 -2.13 4.18 7.74
CA LEU A 97 -3.31 3.33 7.59
C LEU A 97 -4.58 4.11 7.22
N ASP A 98 -4.79 5.26 7.88
CA ASP A 98 -6.02 6.03 7.66
C ASP A 98 -6.13 6.57 6.25
N THR A 99 -5.02 7.05 5.71
CA THR A 99 -4.98 7.53 4.33
C THR A 99 -5.36 6.41 3.38
N THR A 100 -4.75 5.22 3.55
CA THR A 100 -5.03 4.06 2.69
C THR A 100 -6.46 3.53 2.87
N LEU A 101 -6.97 3.52 4.11
CA LEU A 101 -8.33 3.08 4.39
C LEU A 101 -9.37 4.07 3.85
N SER A 102 -9.12 5.37 3.95
CA SER A 102 -9.98 6.41 3.40
C SER A 102 -10.06 6.34 1.87
N GLU A 103 -8.93 6.18 1.19
CA GLU A 103 -8.90 6.00 -0.27
C GLU A 103 -9.67 4.74 -0.69
N ALA A 104 -9.49 3.63 0.03
CA ALA A 104 -10.25 2.41 -0.23
C ALA A 104 -11.76 2.62 0.01
N GLY A 105 -12.13 3.32 1.08
CA GLY A 105 -13.51 3.65 1.40
C GLY A 105 -14.17 4.51 0.33
N MET A 106 -13.48 5.52 -0.18
CA MET A 106 -13.97 6.36 -1.28
C MET A 106 -14.18 5.55 -2.56
N ALA A 107 -13.23 4.69 -2.93
CA ALA A 107 -13.36 3.84 -4.12
C ALA A 107 -14.55 2.86 -4.01
N VAL A 108 -14.77 2.28 -2.83
CA VAL A 108 -15.92 1.40 -2.58
C VAL A 108 -17.23 2.18 -2.62
N ALA A 109 -17.29 3.35 -2.01
CA ALA A 109 -18.49 4.22 -2.01
C ALA A 109 -18.86 4.68 -3.44
N GLU A 110 -17.87 5.06 -4.24
CA GLU A 110 -18.06 5.40 -5.66
C GLU A 110 -18.65 4.23 -6.45
N GLN A 111 -18.12 3.01 -6.22
CA GLN A 111 -18.63 1.83 -6.88
C GLN A 111 -20.06 1.48 -6.46
N ILE A 112 -20.42 1.65 -5.18
CA ILE A 112 -21.79 1.48 -4.68
C ILE A 112 -22.72 2.48 -5.39
N GLY A 113 -22.32 3.74 -5.50
CA GLY A 113 -23.09 4.77 -6.21
C GLY A 113 -23.32 4.42 -7.68
N ARG A 114 -22.27 4.01 -8.39
CA ARG A 114 -22.38 3.57 -9.79
C ARG A 114 -23.29 2.36 -9.97
N GLU A 115 -23.21 1.36 -9.10
CA GLU A 115 -24.09 0.18 -9.18
C GLU A 115 -25.56 0.57 -8.97
N ALA A 116 -25.83 1.49 -8.04
CA ALA A 116 -27.19 1.97 -7.79
C ALA A 116 -27.76 2.77 -8.97
N GLU A 117 -26.94 3.56 -9.67
CA GLU A 117 -27.34 4.33 -10.86
C GLU A 117 -27.50 3.46 -12.10
N GLU A 118 -26.53 2.60 -12.39
CA GLU A 118 -26.51 1.81 -13.64
C GLU A 118 -27.42 0.57 -13.60
N ARG A 119 -27.67 0.01 -12.41
CA ARG A 119 -28.39 -1.24 -12.20
C ARG A 119 -29.23 -1.24 -10.93
N PRO A 120 -30.25 -0.36 -10.85
CA PRO A 120 -31.03 -0.20 -9.63
C PRO A 120 -31.79 -1.45 -9.19
N ASP A 121 -32.17 -2.32 -10.16
CA ASP A 121 -32.94 -3.54 -9.92
C ASP A 121 -32.07 -4.78 -9.68
N ASP A 122 -30.75 -4.68 -9.89
CA ASP A 122 -29.83 -5.80 -9.69
C ASP A 122 -29.42 -5.92 -8.23
N LYS A 123 -29.16 -7.14 -7.78
CA LYS A 123 -28.55 -7.36 -6.46
C LYS A 123 -27.15 -6.72 -6.42
N PRO A 124 -26.86 -5.86 -5.46
CA PRO A 124 -25.55 -5.24 -5.34
C PRO A 124 -24.42 -6.25 -5.30
N LYS A 125 -23.35 -6.04 -6.04
CA LYS A 125 -22.14 -6.88 -6.07
C LYS A 125 -21.13 -6.45 -5.02
N VAL A 126 -21.15 -5.16 -4.69
CA VAL A 126 -20.34 -4.57 -3.63
C VAL A 126 -21.16 -4.47 -2.35
N ASN A 127 -20.54 -4.65 -1.20
CA ASN A 127 -21.22 -4.52 0.08
C ASN A 127 -21.74 -3.08 0.26
N VAL A 128 -23.04 -2.94 0.35
CA VAL A 128 -23.72 -1.63 0.49
C VAL A 128 -23.35 -0.89 1.78
N ASN A 129 -22.87 -1.59 2.79
CA ASN A 129 -22.38 -0.99 4.04
C ASN A 129 -20.94 -0.51 3.94
N GLY A 130 -20.29 -0.67 2.78
CA GLY A 130 -18.89 -0.32 2.59
C GLY A 130 -17.92 -1.34 3.21
N ILE A 131 -16.83 -0.84 3.78
CA ILE A 131 -15.78 -1.68 4.37
C ILE A 131 -16.20 -2.07 5.80
N GLU A 132 -16.52 -3.34 6.02
CA GLU A 132 -16.88 -3.87 7.35
C GLU A 132 -15.71 -4.54 8.08
N GLU A 133 -14.71 -5.03 7.37
CA GLU A 133 -13.58 -5.77 7.94
C GLU A 133 -12.24 -5.25 7.42
N LEU A 134 -11.30 -5.05 8.33
CA LEU A 134 -9.93 -4.63 8.06
C LEU A 134 -8.95 -5.69 8.53
N VAL A 135 -8.20 -6.26 7.60
CA VAL A 135 -7.14 -7.23 7.88
C VAL A 135 -5.78 -6.62 7.54
N ALA A 136 -4.93 -6.39 8.53
CA ALA A 136 -3.63 -5.75 8.30
C ALA A 136 -2.49 -6.47 9.04
N ASP A 137 -1.25 -6.13 8.69
CA ASP A 137 -0.05 -6.70 9.32
C ASP A 137 0.15 -6.15 10.74
N LYS A 138 0.94 -6.85 11.53
CA LYS A 138 1.32 -6.43 12.89
C LYS A 138 1.97 -5.03 12.97
N GLY A 139 2.50 -4.52 11.84
CA GLY A 139 3.02 -3.17 11.72
C GLY A 139 1.99 -2.10 12.06
N TYR A 140 0.74 -2.32 11.70
CA TYR A 140 -0.38 -1.42 11.92
C TYR A 140 -0.99 -1.49 13.33
N HIS A 141 -0.54 -2.42 14.17
CA HIS A 141 -1.14 -2.61 15.49
C HIS A 141 -0.75 -1.51 16.49
N SER A 142 -1.72 -0.69 16.87
CA SER A 142 -1.65 0.21 18.05
C SER A 142 -3.02 0.32 18.72
N GLY A 143 -3.06 0.71 20.00
CA GLY A 143 -4.33 0.90 20.72
C GLY A 143 -5.20 1.97 20.06
N ALA A 144 -4.61 3.10 19.72
CA ALA A 144 -5.31 4.21 19.08
C ALA A 144 -5.87 3.87 17.69
N VAL A 145 -5.12 3.12 16.87
CA VAL A 145 -5.60 2.65 15.55
C VAL A 145 -6.81 1.73 15.74
N LEU A 146 -6.73 0.76 16.65
CA LEU A 146 -7.82 -0.19 16.87
C LEU A 146 -9.07 0.46 17.46
N GLU A 147 -8.90 1.46 18.31
CA GLU A 147 -10.00 2.26 18.85
C GLU A 147 -10.71 3.03 17.72
N ARG A 148 -9.95 3.71 16.87
CA ARG A 148 -10.50 4.48 15.76
C ARG A 148 -11.23 3.59 14.75
N VAL A 149 -10.60 2.52 14.27
CA VAL A 149 -11.23 1.54 13.37
C VAL A 149 -12.53 0.97 13.97
N LYS A 150 -12.57 0.76 15.29
CA LYS A 150 -13.79 0.36 15.98
C LYS A 150 -14.85 1.47 15.98
N THR A 151 -14.46 2.73 16.16
CA THR A 151 -15.37 3.89 16.12
C THR A 151 -16.01 4.00 14.74
N ASP A 152 -15.26 3.72 13.67
CA ASP A 152 -15.73 3.66 12.30
C ASP A 152 -16.57 2.40 11.99
N LYS A 153 -16.92 1.62 13.01
CA LYS A 153 -17.68 0.36 12.92
C LYS A 153 -17.04 -0.75 12.10
N VAL A 154 -15.74 -0.64 11.80
CA VAL A 154 -14.98 -1.64 11.07
C VAL A 154 -14.39 -2.67 12.04
N ARG A 155 -14.53 -3.96 11.73
CA ARG A 155 -13.95 -5.07 12.50
C ARG A 155 -12.48 -5.27 12.12
N SER A 156 -11.57 -5.01 13.05
CA SER A 156 -10.13 -5.17 12.82
C SER A 156 -9.64 -6.61 13.08
N TYR A 157 -8.70 -7.07 12.24
CA TYR A 157 -7.95 -8.32 12.40
C TYR A 157 -6.45 -8.01 12.21
N ILE A 158 -5.83 -7.42 13.25
CA ILE A 158 -4.44 -6.97 13.21
C ILE A 158 -3.65 -7.70 14.30
N PRO A 159 -2.65 -8.55 13.96
CA PRO A 159 -1.86 -9.27 14.95
C PRO A 159 -1.09 -8.34 15.87
N GLU A 160 -0.93 -8.71 17.12
CA GLU A 160 -0.17 -7.93 18.09
C GLU A 160 1.34 -8.05 17.85
N LYS A 161 2.04 -6.94 18.05
CA LYS A 161 3.51 -6.96 18.18
C LYS A 161 3.88 -7.62 19.51
N GLN A 162 4.91 -8.46 19.52
CA GLN A 162 5.47 -8.97 20.76
C GLN A 162 5.95 -7.81 21.63
N GLN A 163 5.43 -7.72 22.82
CA GLN A 163 5.82 -6.69 23.79
C GLN A 163 6.51 -7.34 24.99
N ARG A 164 7.59 -6.72 25.46
CA ARG A 164 8.20 -7.07 26.74
C ARG A 164 7.39 -6.41 27.87
N GLY A 165 6.79 -7.21 28.74
CA GLY A 165 6.02 -6.74 29.91
C GLY A 165 4.53 -6.52 29.67
N ARG A 166 3.81 -6.15 30.73
CA ARG A 166 2.36 -5.88 30.70
C ARG A 166 2.08 -4.48 30.20
N ARG A 167 1.08 -4.34 29.33
CA ARG A 167 0.56 -3.02 28.91
C ARG A 167 -0.07 -2.30 30.09
N LYS A 168 0.22 -1.01 30.23
CA LYS A 168 -0.45 -0.12 31.18
C LYS A 168 -1.67 0.50 30.50
N TRP A 169 -2.85 0.34 31.09
CA TRP A 169 -4.12 0.82 30.53
C TRP A 169 -4.76 1.98 31.31
N GLN A 170 -3.97 2.65 32.19
CA GLN A 170 -4.47 3.77 32.97
C GLN A 170 -4.96 4.88 32.03
N GLY A 171 -6.21 5.30 32.17
CA GLY A 171 -6.84 6.31 31.32
C GLY A 171 -7.20 5.86 29.89
N LYS A 172 -6.93 4.59 29.52
CA LYS A 172 -7.04 4.08 28.13
C LYS A 172 -8.04 2.93 28.00
N ARG A 173 -9.22 3.05 28.62
CA ARG A 173 -10.25 2.00 28.63
C ARG A 173 -10.74 1.63 27.22
N ALA A 174 -10.98 2.61 26.36
CA ALA A 174 -11.46 2.40 25.00
C ALA A 174 -10.44 1.65 24.14
N GLU A 175 -9.16 2.08 24.19
CA GLU A 175 -8.07 1.35 23.52
C GLU A 175 -7.96 -0.09 24.04
N GLN A 176 -8.03 -0.29 25.36
CA GLN A 176 -7.96 -1.63 25.96
C GLN A 176 -9.07 -2.53 25.44
N GLN A 177 -10.28 -2.03 25.39
CA GLN A 177 -11.44 -2.78 24.89
C GLN A 177 -11.26 -3.14 23.41
N ALA A 178 -10.82 -2.18 22.59
CA ALA A 178 -10.57 -2.40 21.15
C ALA A 178 -9.48 -3.46 20.93
N VAL A 179 -8.38 -3.39 21.69
CA VAL A 179 -7.28 -4.37 21.63
C VAL A 179 -7.76 -5.77 22.01
N TYR A 180 -8.52 -5.90 23.10
CA TYR A 180 -9.01 -7.23 23.53
C TYR A 180 -10.04 -7.82 22.55
N GLN A 181 -10.90 -7.00 21.97
CA GLN A 181 -11.84 -7.44 20.94
C GLN A 181 -11.09 -7.91 19.67
N ASN A 182 -10.10 -7.12 19.22
CA ASN A 182 -9.25 -7.51 18.10
C ASN A 182 -8.49 -8.82 18.37
N ARG A 183 -7.92 -8.98 19.58
CA ARG A 183 -7.19 -10.19 19.98
C ARG A 183 -8.08 -11.43 19.89
N ARG A 184 -9.31 -11.38 20.39
CA ARG A 184 -10.27 -12.49 20.30
C ARG A 184 -10.56 -12.86 18.86
N ARG A 185 -10.77 -11.86 17.97
CA ARG A 185 -11.03 -12.10 16.55
C ARG A 185 -9.82 -12.73 15.85
N VAL A 186 -8.62 -12.22 16.09
CA VAL A 186 -7.37 -12.74 15.51
C VAL A 186 -7.08 -14.19 15.94
N GLN A 187 -7.41 -14.56 17.16
CA GLN A 187 -7.20 -15.92 17.70
C GLN A 187 -8.19 -16.94 17.17
N GLY A 188 -9.37 -16.51 16.71
CA GLY A 188 -10.40 -17.39 16.14
C GLY A 188 -9.99 -17.95 14.78
N GLU A 189 -10.58 -19.08 14.39
CA GLU A 189 -10.27 -19.75 13.10
C GLU A 189 -10.57 -18.85 11.90
N TYR A 190 -11.67 -18.11 11.95
CA TYR A 190 -12.00 -17.13 10.91
C TYR A 190 -10.91 -16.06 10.77
N GLY A 191 -10.47 -15.46 11.88
CA GLY A 191 -9.40 -14.45 11.86
C GLY A 191 -8.08 -15.01 11.36
N LYS A 192 -7.71 -16.22 11.72
CA LYS A 192 -6.53 -16.92 11.19
C LYS A 192 -6.61 -17.15 9.68
N SER A 193 -7.78 -17.53 9.18
CA SER A 193 -8.03 -17.72 7.75
C SER A 193 -7.88 -16.42 6.98
N LEU A 194 -8.46 -15.32 7.49
CA LEU A 194 -8.34 -13.98 6.90
C LEU A 194 -6.88 -13.50 6.85
N LEU A 195 -6.12 -13.68 7.92
CA LEU A 195 -4.71 -13.29 7.97
C LEU A 195 -3.85 -14.07 6.96
N ARG A 196 -4.12 -15.35 6.78
CA ARG A 196 -3.45 -16.19 5.77
C ARG A 196 -3.79 -15.71 4.36
N ARG A 197 -5.08 -15.50 4.07
CA ARG A 197 -5.56 -15.00 2.79
C ARG A 197 -5.01 -13.62 2.47
N ARG A 198 -4.98 -12.71 3.45
CA ARG A 198 -4.36 -11.39 3.33
C ARG A 198 -2.88 -11.49 2.91
N GLY A 199 -2.10 -12.33 3.59
CA GLY A 199 -0.69 -12.54 3.26
C GLY A 199 -0.53 -12.91 1.79
N GLU A 200 -1.25 -13.92 1.33
CA GLU A 200 -1.20 -14.38 -0.05
C GLU A 200 -1.61 -13.31 -1.08
N LEU A 201 -2.74 -12.64 -0.89
CA LEU A 201 -3.29 -11.71 -1.88
C LEU A 201 -2.51 -10.40 -1.96
N VAL A 202 -2.12 -9.84 -0.81
CA VAL A 202 -1.32 -8.60 -0.79
C VAL A 202 0.08 -8.84 -1.35
N GLU A 203 0.72 -9.97 -1.02
CA GLU A 203 2.03 -10.31 -1.57
C GLU A 203 1.99 -10.46 -3.09
N ARG A 204 0.91 -11.03 -3.65
CA ARG A 204 0.74 -11.15 -5.12
C ARG A 204 0.68 -9.79 -5.81
N SER A 205 -0.03 -8.81 -5.25
CA SER A 205 -0.13 -7.47 -5.83
C SER A 205 1.23 -6.77 -5.83
N PHE A 206 1.98 -6.86 -4.74
CA PHE A 206 3.33 -6.32 -4.66
C PHE A 206 4.32 -7.05 -5.56
N ALA A 207 4.27 -8.39 -5.63
CA ALA A 207 5.12 -9.17 -6.52
C ALA A 207 4.89 -8.78 -7.98
N HIS A 208 3.65 -8.55 -8.40
CA HIS A 208 3.36 -8.06 -9.75
C HIS A 208 4.02 -6.69 -10.00
N CYS A 209 3.84 -5.72 -9.11
CA CYS A 209 4.44 -4.40 -9.25
C CYS A 209 5.97 -4.43 -9.23
N TYR A 210 6.57 -5.18 -8.32
CA TYR A 210 8.01 -5.18 -8.10
C TYR A 210 8.78 -6.08 -9.07
N ASP A 211 8.27 -7.28 -9.37
CA ASP A 211 8.98 -8.26 -10.19
C ASP A 211 8.61 -8.12 -11.67
N THR A 212 7.33 -7.95 -11.99
CA THR A 212 6.88 -7.77 -13.37
C THR A 212 6.97 -6.31 -13.81
N GLY A 213 6.58 -5.38 -12.95
CA GLY A 213 6.59 -3.94 -13.20
C GLY A 213 7.94 -3.26 -13.00
N GLY A 214 8.94 -3.97 -12.46
CA GLY A 214 10.27 -3.43 -12.22
C GLY A 214 10.31 -2.28 -11.22
N MET A 215 9.33 -2.19 -10.31
CA MET A 215 9.18 -1.07 -9.39
C MET A 215 9.99 -1.20 -8.08
N ARG A 216 10.87 -2.19 -7.95
CA ARG A 216 11.84 -2.23 -6.84
C ARG A 216 12.77 -1.02 -6.85
N ARG A 217 12.98 -0.43 -8.03
CA ARG A 217 13.67 0.84 -8.23
C ARG A 217 12.82 1.74 -9.10
N THR A 218 12.70 3.00 -8.73
CA THR A 218 12.01 3.99 -9.56
C THR A 218 13.01 4.93 -10.22
N HIS A 219 12.75 5.27 -11.49
CA HIS A 219 13.46 6.30 -12.24
C HIS A 219 12.66 7.60 -12.30
N LEU A 220 11.43 7.58 -11.81
CA LEU A 220 10.56 8.74 -11.70
C LEU A 220 10.85 9.50 -10.40
N ARG A 221 10.50 10.76 -10.39
CA ARG A 221 10.67 11.67 -9.25
C ARG A 221 9.32 12.21 -8.82
N GLY A 222 9.18 12.41 -7.51
CA GLY A 222 7.99 12.94 -6.87
C GLY A 222 6.89 11.89 -6.67
N HIS A 223 6.19 11.99 -5.55
CA HIS A 223 5.12 11.06 -5.17
C HIS A 223 4.06 10.90 -6.27
N THR A 224 3.62 12.00 -6.88
CA THR A 224 2.58 11.98 -7.92
C THR A 224 2.95 11.13 -9.13
N ASN A 225 4.18 11.26 -9.65
CA ASN A 225 4.61 10.51 -10.83
C ASN A 225 4.84 9.03 -10.52
N ILE A 226 5.39 8.74 -9.34
CA ILE A 226 5.59 7.37 -8.88
C ILE A 226 4.24 6.70 -8.62
N LEU A 227 3.28 7.41 -8.01
CA LEU A 227 1.92 6.91 -7.79
C LEU A 227 1.21 6.61 -9.11
N LYS A 228 1.29 7.50 -10.11
CA LYS A 228 0.73 7.23 -11.46
C LYS A 228 1.27 5.94 -12.05
N ARG A 229 2.58 5.71 -11.97
CA ARG A 229 3.18 4.45 -12.43
C ARG A 229 2.69 3.25 -11.62
N GLN A 230 2.57 3.39 -10.31
CA GLN A 230 2.03 2.33 -9.45
C GLN A 230 0.59 1.97 -9.85
N LEU A 231 -0.26 2.97 -10.08
CA LEU A 231 -1.64 2.79 -10.50
C LEU A 231 -1.76 2.07 -11.86
N ILE A 232 -0.87 2.37 -12.83
CA ILE A 232 -0.83 1.66 -14.11
C ILE A 232 -0.54 0.16 -13.89
N HIS A 233 0.46 -0.17 -13.07
CA HIS A 233 0.79 -1.58 -12.79
C HIS A 233 -0.31 -2.30 -12.02
N VAL A 234 -0.94 -1.63 -11.07
CA VAL A 234 -2.08 -2.17 -10.32
C VAL A 234 -3.30 -2.34 -11.24
N GLY A 235 -3.56 -1.39 -12.13
CA GLY A 235 -4.60 -1.51 -13.16
C GLY A 235 -4.38 -2.73 -14.05
N ALA A 236 -3.15 -2.94 -14.52
CA ALA A 236 -2.78 -4.14 -15.28
C ALA A 236 -2.93 -5.43 -14.45
N PHE A 237 -2.60 -5.40 -13.17
CA PHE A 237 -2.83 -6.51 -12.24
C PHE A 237 -4.32 -6.84 -12.12
N ASN A 238 -5.17 -5.86 -11.84
CA ASN A 238 -6.62 -6.04 -11.73
C ASN A 238 -7.23 -6.55 -13.03
N LEU A 239 -6.82 -5.97 -14.18
CA LEU A 239 -7.25 -6.44 -15.49
C LEU A 239 -6.87 -7.93 -15.71
N SER A 240 -5.68 -8.34 -15.26
CA SER A 240 -5.26 -9.73 -15.35
C SER A 240 -6.13 -10.68 -14.51
N LEU A 241 -6.68 -10.21 -13.37
CA LEU A 241 -7.65 -10.98 -12.57
C LEU A 241 -8.97 -11.17 -13.32
N ILE A 242 -9.47 -10.09 -13.94
CA ILE A 242 -10.70 -10.12 -14.74
C ILE A 242 -10.54 -11.07 -15.92
N LEU A 243 -9.46 -10.93 -16.69
CA LEU A 243 -9.18 -11.79 -17.85
C LEU A 243 -9.08 -13.26 -17.46
N ARG A 244 -8.41 -13.59 -16.35
CA ARG A 244 -8.35 -14.97 -15.84
C ARG A 244 -9.74 -15.53 -15.49
N LYS A 245 -10.59 -14.73 -14.88
CA LYS A 245 -11.95 -15.11 -14.52
C LYS A 245 -12.83 -15.34 -15.78
N LEU A 246 -12.68 -14.49 -16.79
CA LEU A 246 -13.45 -14.56 -18.03
C LEU A 246 -13.00 -15.72 -18.95
N MET A 247 -11.69 -15.95 -19.03
CA MET A 247 -11.10 -16.84 -20.01
C MET A 247 -10.66 -18.19 -19.42
N GLY A 248 -10.71 -18.35 -18.10
CA GLY A 248 -10.22 -19.55 -17.41
C GLY A 248 -8.72 -19.83 -17.62
N ALA A 249 -7.98 -18.85 -18.14
CA ALA A 249 -6.60 -19.03 -18.56
C ALA A 249 -5.60 -18.46 -17.54
N GLY A 250 -4.43 -19.05 -17.53
CA GLY A 250 -3.38 -18.92 -16.55
C GLY A 250 -2.82 -17.52 -16.23
N THR A 251 -1.63 -17.49 -15.68
CA THR A 251 -0.98 -16.26 -15.23
C THR A 251 -0.47 -15.41 -16.40
N PRO A 252 -0.25 -14.08 -16.25
CA PRO A 252 0.37 -13.24 -17.28
C PRO A 252 1.73 -13.77 -17.77
N ARG A 253 2.47 -14.50 -16.91
CA ARG A 253 3.73 -15.18 -17.30
C ARG A 253 3.48 -16.35 -18.27
N GLU A 254 2.46 -17.14 -18.05
CA GLU A 254 2.09 -18.22 -18.98
C GLU A 254 1.66 -17.68 -20.34
N TRP A 255 0.90 -16.57 -20.35
CA TRP A 255 0.50 -15.90 -21.58
C TRP A 255 1.70 -15.40 -22.38
N ARG A 256 2.68 -14.78 -21.73
CA ARG A 256 3.91 -14.34 -22.37
C ARG A 256 4.69 -15.52 -22.97
N ASN A 257 4.77 -16.64 -22.28
CA ASN A 257 5.49 -17.82 -22.71
C ASN A 257 4.77 -18.60 -23.84
N ARG A 258 3.46 -18.41 -23.99
CA ARG A 258 2.63 -19.06 -25.04
C ARG A 258 2.45 -18.21 -26.31
N GLY A 259 3.28 -17.22 -26.54
CA GLY A 259 3.12 -16.29 -27.68
C GLY A 259 1.99 -15.29 -27.51
N GLY A 260 1.76 -14.87 -26.28
CA GLY A 260 0.56 -14.26 -25.72
C GLY A 260 -0.02 -13.01 -26.38
N LEU A 261 0.75 -12.23 -27.15
CA LEU A 261 0.18 -11.02 -27.77
C LEU A 261 -0.77 -11.38 -28.91
N LEU A 262 -0.44 -12.39 -29.72
CA LEU A 262 -1.28 -12.82 -30.84
C LEU A 262 -2.56 -13.49 -30.36
N VAL A 263 -2.46 -14.35 -29.34
CA VAL A 263 -3.62 -15.00 -28.71
C VAL A 263 -4.51 -13.98 -28.01
N PHE A 264 -3.93 -12.97 -27.37
CA PHE A 264 -4.67 -11.89 -26.75
C PHE A 264 -5.45 -11.04 -27.76
N LEU A 265 -4.82 -10.65 -28.86
CA LEU A 265 -5.46 -9.89 -29.94
C LEU A 265 -6.57 -10.71 -30.63
N VAL A 266 -6.33 -11.98 -30.88
CA VAL A 266 -7.34 -12.90 -31.44
C VAL A 266 -8.52 -13.08 -30.48
N SER A 267 -8.26 -13.24 -29.18
CA SER A 267 -9.31 -13.34 -28.16
C SER A 267 -10.14 -12.06 -28.02
N LEU A 268 -9.52 -10.88 -28.11
CA LEU A 268 -10.23 -9.58 -28.14
C LEU A 268 -11.14 -9.47 -29.37
N LEU A 269 -10.69 -9.91 -30.52
CA LEU A 269 -11.49 -9.93 -31.77
C LEU A 269 -12.66 -10.90 -31.68
N PHE A 270 -12.50 -12.03 -30.97
CA PHE A 270 -13.61 -12.99 -30.73
C PHE A 270 -14.61 -12.46 -29.70
N LEU A 271 -14.16 -11.84 -28.61
CA LEU A 271 -15.05 -11.22 -27.60
C LEU A 271 -15.87 -10.09 -28.23
N GLY A 272 -15.26 -9.26 -29.07
CA GLY A 272 -15.96 -8.21 -29.80
C GLY A 272 -17.00 -8.73 -30.82
N ARG A 273 -16.93 -9.99 -31.25
CA ARG A 273 -17.94 -10.65 -32.09
C ARG A 273 -19.10 -11.25 -31.30
N VAL A 274 -18.86 -11.76 -30.11
CA VAL A 274 -19.90 -12.39 -29.28
C VAL A 274 -20.95 -11.35 -28.85
N ASP A 275 -20.53 -10.14 -28.49
CA ASP A 275 -21.49 -9.07 -28.12
C ASP A 275 -22.30 -8.56 -29.31
N ARG A 276 -21.77 -8.52 -30.53
CA ARG A 276 -22.55 -8.14 -31.72
C ARG A 276 -23.64 -9.14 -32.07
N HIS A 277 -23.46 -10.44 -31.82
CA HIS A 277 -24.49 -11.44 -32.07
C HIS A 277 -25.60 -11.44 -31.00
N ARG A 278 -25.34 -11.02 -29.79
CA ARG A 278 -26.36 -10.85 -28.76
C ARG A 278 -27.23 -9.61 -28.97
N LEU A 279 -26.67 -8.51 -29.48
CA LEU A 279 -27.41 -7.29 -29.79
C LEU A 279 -28.31 -7.41 -31.03
N CYS A 280 -28.07 -8.37 -31.93
CA CYS A 280 -28.88 -8.56 -33.13
C CYS A 280 -30.09 -9.48 -32.93
N ARG A 281 -30.26 -10.15 -31.77
CA ARG A 281 -31.36 -11.08 -31.48
C ARG A 281 -32.54 -10.50 -30.69
N SER A 282 -32.48 -9.25 -30.27
CA SER A 282 -33.57 -8.58 -29.55
C SER A 282 -34.38 -7.65 -30.48
N ARG A 283 -34.77 -8.09 -31.68
CA ARG A 283 -35.88 -7.43 -32.42
C ARG A 283 -37.15 -8.12 -31.99
N ILE A 284 -37.92 -7.45 -31.15
CA ILE A 284 -39.31 -7.73 -30.79
C ILE A 284 -40.17 -7.59 -32.05
N PRO A 285 -41.02 -8.56 -32.41
CA PRO A 285 -42.01 -8.33 -33.46
C PRO A 285 -43.11 -7.40 -32.93
N LEU A 286 -43.41 -6.36 -33.70
CA LEU A 286 -44.61 -5.50 -33.50
C LEU A 286 -45.87 -6.34 -33.74
N PRO A 287 -46.90 -6.23 -32.88
CA PRO A 287 -48.20 -6.85 -33.14
C PRO A 287 -48.97 -6.10 -34.23
N SER A 288 -49.57 -6.84 -35.11
CA SER A 288 -50.54 -6.43 -36.15
C SER A 288 -51.83 -5.91 -35.54
#